data_9ae0700078dd73ad9f101aa537b6f3cf
#
_entry.id   9ae0700078dd73ad9f101aa537b6f3cf
#
_cell.length_a   1.000
_cell.length_b   1.000
_cell.length_c   1.000
_cell.angle_alpha   90.00
_cell.angle_beta   90.00
_cell.angle_gamma   90.00
#
_symmetry.space_group_name_H-M   'P 1'
#
loop_
_entity.id
_entity.type
_entity.pdbx_description
1 polymer ?
#
loop_
_entity_poly.entity_id
_entity_poly.type
_entity_poly.pdbx_seq_one_letter_code
_entity_poly.pdbx_strand_id
1 'polypeptide(L)'
;MYIGNDLSRGRSEIYYYTSTSGGETAITTDTSGKSINYTVGWVAVYLNGVRLHDSDFTATSGNSITGLAALTTDDVVIIEAQHTFSSSDAVPSTGGTFSGNVSFGDNNITNVGSIALDSISADGTEITISSDMETATNKKVQQKGAFMQSSTHQSLVLGG
;
A
#
# COMPACT_ATOMS: atom_id res chain seq x y z
N MET A 1 2.23 -12.93 16.32
CA MET A 1 1.77 -11.64 16.87
C MET A 1 2.02 -10.58 15.81
N TYR A 2 0.96 -10.01 15.22
CA TYR A 2 1.09 -8.94 14.23
C TYR A 2 1.50 -7.65 14.95
N ILE A 3 2.63 -7.07 14.57
CA ILE A 3 3.19 -5.85 15.15
C ILE A 3 3.00 -4.67 14.17
N GLY A 4 1.92 -4.66 13.42
CA GLY A 4 1.57 -3.55 12.53
C GLY A 4 0.48 -2.68 13.11
N ASN A 5 0.35 -1.44 12.62
CA ASN A 5 -0.81 -0.60 12.90
C ASN A 5 -2.08 -1.32 12.44
N ASP A 6 -3.12 -1.25 13.27
CA ASP A 6 -4.45 -1.72 12.89
C ASP A 6 -4.89 -0.96 11.62
N LEU A 7 -5.06 -1.68 10.53
CA LEU A 7 -5.45 -1.14 9.22
C LEU A 7 -6.88 -0.55 9.21
N SER A 8 -7.64 -0.75 10.29
CA SER A 8 -8.98 -0.19 10.47
C SER A 8 -8.97 1.23 11.03
N ARG A 9 -7.81 1.74 11.47
CA ARG A 9 -7.68 3.07 12.09
C ARG A 9 -6.84 3.97 11.22
N GLY A 10 -7.36 5.17 10.93
CA GLY A 10 -6.60 6.23 10.29
C GLY A 10 -5.37 6.58 11.14
N ARG A 11 -4.31 7.05 10.48
CA ARG A 11 -3.13 7.57 11.15
C ARG A 11 -3.42 9.03 11.55
N SER A 12 -3.20 9.36 12.83
CA SER A 12 -3.15 10.75 13.29
C SER A 12 -1.69 11.19 13.41
N GLU A 13 -1.39 12.39 13.00
CA GLU A 13 -0.10 13.04 13.09
C GLU A 13 -0.27 14.44 13.67
N ILE A 14 0.61 14.81 14.61
CA ILE A 14 0.54 16.11 15.28
C ILE A 14 1.81 16.89 14.96
N TYR A 15 1.65 18.12 14.52
CA TYR A 15 2.73 19.06 14.25
C TYR A 15 2.66 20.20 15.26
N TYR A 16 3.82 20.60 15.76
CA TYR A 16 3.97 21.70 16.70
C TYR A 16 4.78 22.80 16.04
N TYR A 17 4.21 23.98 15.91
CA TYR A 17 4.88 25.15 15.39
C TYR A 17 4.91 26.23 16.47
N THR A 18 6.08 26.81 16.71
CA THR A 18 6.23 27.95 17.60
C THR A 18 6.73 29.13 16.78
N SER A 19 6.02 30.24 16.81
CA SER A 19 6.43 31.48 16.14
C SER A 19 7.66 32.07 16.83
N THR A 20 8.71 32.33 16.06
CA THR A 20 9.95 32.89 16.60
C THR A 20 10.09 34.36 16.32
N SER A 21 9.46 34.87 15.29
CA SER A 21 9.58 36.26 14.83
C SER A 21 8.27 37.06 14.90
N GLY A 22 7.14 36.33 14.87
CA GLY A 22 5.82 36.92 14.71
C GLY A 22 5.55 37.38 13.28
N GLY A 23 4.28 37.59 12.97
CA GLY A 23 3.82 38.03 11.66
C GLY A 23 3.50 36.91 10.67
N GLU A 24 3.77 35.65 11.02
CA GLU A 24 3.46 34.51 10.16
C GLU A 24 1.94 34.32 10.04
N THR A 25 1.48 34.13 8.81
CA THR A 25 0.07 33.82 8.47
C THR A 25 -0.09 32.48 7.78
N ALA A 26 1.04 31.77 7.58
CA ALA A 26 1.09 30.48 6.92
C ALA A 26 2.15 29.58 7.56
N ILE A 27 1.84 28.28 7.66
CA ILE A 27 2.72 27.26 8.23
C ILE A 27 2.81 26.12 7.23
N THR A 28 4.03 25.72 6.85
CA THR A 28 4.33 24.63 5.93
C THR A 28 5.18 23.53 6.57
N THR A 29 5.88 23.88 7.65
CA THR A 29 6.72 22.96 8.43
C THR A 29 6.47 23.18 9.92
N ASP A 30 6.71 22.17 10.73
CA ASP A 30 6.74 22.32 12.17
C ASP A 30 8.08 22.95 12.66
N THR A 31 8.21 23.20 13.95
CA THR A 31 9.44 23.76 14.55
C THR A 31 10.67 22.86 14.35
N SER A 32 10.50 21.55 14.14
CA SER A 32 11.59 20.61 13.86
C SER A 32 12.01 20.59 12.38
N GLY A 33 11.30 21.31 11.51
CA GLY A 33 11.52 21.33 10.06
C GLY A 33 10.77 20.22 9.30
N LYS A 34 9.89 19.50 9.98
CA LYS A 34 9.07 18.46 9.34
C LYS A 34 7.95 19.10 8.55
N SER A 35 7.83 18.73 7.26
CA SER A 35 6.77 19.22 6.38
C SER A 35 5.40 18.76 6.86
N ILE A 36 4.43 19.68 6.87
CA ILE A 36 3.04 19.38 7.19
C ILE A 36 2.44 18.54 6.07
N ASN A 37 1.67 17.52 6.44
CA ASN A 37 0.91 16.69 5.52
C ASN A 37 -0.41 16.29 6.19
N TYR A 38 -1.53 16.43 5.48
CA TYR A 38 -2.85 16.08 5.97
C TYR A 38 -3.79 15.74 4.81
N THR A 39 -4.84 14.99 5.09
CA THR A 39 -5.96 14.82 4.16
C THR A 39 -6.86 16.04 4.23
N VAL A 40 -7.10 16.70 3.09
CA VAL A 40 -7.97 17.89 3.01
C VAL A 40 -9.34 17.59 3.62
N GLY A 41 -9.80 18.47 4.51
CA GLY A 41 -11.02 18.29 5.29
C GLY A 41 -10.85 17.46 6.58
N TRP A 42 -9.64 16.94 6.84
CA TRP A 42 -9.34 16.11 8.03
C TRP A 42 -8.18 16.69 8.84
N VAL A 43 -8.30 17.94 9.25
CA VAL A 43 -7.30 18.65 10.04
C VAL A 43 -7.99 19.53 11.09
N ALA A 44 -7.42 19.59 12.29
CA ALA A 44 -7.80 20.55 13.32
C ALA A 44 -6.58 21.42 13.64
N VAL A 45 -6.80 22.72 13.82
CA VAL A 45 -5.75 23.69 14.13
C VAL A 45 -6.07 24.37 15.46
N TYR A 46 -5.06 24.47 16.30
CA TYR A 46 -5.16 25.11 17.61
C TYR A 46 -4.13 26.23 17.71
N LEU A 47 -4.52 27.35 18.25
CA LEU A 47 -3.63 28.47 18.58
C LEU A 47 -3.60 28.62 20.10
N ASN A 48 -2.44 28.49 20.70
CA ASN A 48 -2.24 28.58 22.16
C ASN A 48 -3.21 27.70 22.97
N GLY A 49 -3.50 26.50 22.43
CA GLY A 49 -4.40 25.52 23.04
C GLY A 49 -5.90 25.73 22.74
N VAL A 50 -6.28 26.77 22.03
CA VAL A 50 -7.66 27.03 21.61
C VAL A 50 -7.86 26.54 20.17
N ARG A 51 -8.85 25.68 19.94
CA ARG A 51 -9.20 25.23 18.60
C ARG A 51 -9.73 26.42 17.78
N LEU A 52 -9.16 26.61 16.60
CA LEU A 52 -9.63 27.61 15.64
C LEU A 52 -10.88 27.12 14.93
N HIS A 53 -11.77 28.04 14.59
CA HIS A 53 -12.89 27.76 13.70
C HIS A 53 -12.39 27.66 12.25
N ASP A 54 -13.06 26.87 11.43
CA ASP A 54 -12.65 26.59 10.04
C ASP A 54 -12.61 27.85 9.15
N SER A 55 -13.23 28.97 9.58
CA SER A 55 -13.12 30.26 8.91
C SER A 55 -11.84 31.06 9.26
N ASP A 56 -11.12 30.66 10.29
CA ASP A 56 -9.96 31.38 10.82
C ASP A 56 -8.63 30.91 10.18
N PHE A 57 -8.71 29.91 9.29
CA PHE A 57 -7.58 29.40 8.53
C PHE A 57 -8.04 28.75 7.22
N THR A 58 -7.10 28.48 6.33
CA THR A 58 -7.31 27.76 5.09
C THR A 58 -6.43 26.50 5.05
N ALA A 59 -7.04 25.32 4.85
CA ALA A 59 -6.39 24.01 4.80
C ALA A 59 -6.86 23.21 3.58
N THR A 60 -6.59 23.72 2.37
CA THR A 60 -7.06 23.14 1.09
C THR A 60 -5.94 22.50 0.28
N SER A 61 -4.67 22.69 0.68
CA SER A 61 -3.50 22.22 -0.10
C SER A 61 -3.04 20.82 0.27
N GLY A 62 -3.36 20.34 1.48
CA GLY A 62 -2.85 19.06 2.01
C GLY A 62 -1.45 19.15 2.64
N ASN A 63 -0.75 20.29 2.49
CA ASN A 63 0.65 20.46 2.94
C ASN A 63 0.95 21.81 3.60
N SER A 64 -0.05 22.66 3.80
CA SER A 64 0.11 23.95 4.44
C SER A 64 -1.17 24.41 5.11
N ILE A 65 -1.04 25.12 6.22
CA ILE A 65 -2.10 25.91 6.85
C ILE A 65 -1.83 27.37 6.51
N THR A 66 -2.79 28.08 5.96
CA THR A 66 -2.68 29.47 5.54
C THR A 66 -3.85 30.30 6.04
N GLY A 67 -3.82 31.61 5.86
CA GLY A 67 -4.92 32.50 6.25
C GLY A 67 -5.09 32.66 7.77
N LEU A 68 -4.09 32.28 8.55
CA LEU A 68 -4.06 32.55 9.98
C LEU A 68 -4.00 34.07 10.25
N ALA A 69 -4.56 34.49 11.36
CA ALA A 69 -4.20 35.82 11.91
C ALA A 69 -2.69 35.86 12.13
N ALA A 70 -2.09 37.03 11.90
CA ALA A 70 -0.65 37.16 12.09
C ALA A 70 -0.27 36.75 13.53
N LEU A 71 0.60 35.76 13.61
CA LEU A 71 1.07 35.20 14.89
C LEU A 71 1.93 36.25 15.61
N THR A 72 1.95 36.20 16.93
CA THR A 72 2.92 36.89 17.74
C THR A 72 4.08 35.99 18.12
N THR A 73 5.21 36.55 18.51
CA THR A 73 6.35 35.77 19.01
C THR A 73 5.89 34.89 20.18
N ASP A 74 6.37 33.66 20.23
CA ASP A 74 6.01 32.62 21.21
C ASP A 74 4.58 32.04 21.07
N ASP A 75 3.80 32.47 20.08
CA ASP A 75 2.55 31.78 19.77
C ASP A 75 2.83 30.32 19.35
N VAL A 76 2.05 29.38 19.89
CA VAL A 76 2.13 27.97 19.61
C VAL A 76 0.94 27.56 18.77
N VAL A 77 1.22 27.03 17.59
CA VAL A 77 0.21 26.40 16.71
C VAL A 77 0.39 24.88 16.76
N ILE A 78 -0.70 24.18 17.07
CA ILE A 78 -0.76 22.73 17.00
C ILE A 78 -1.66 22.36 15.83
N ILE A 79 -1.17 21.52 14.93
CA ILE A 79 -1.91 21.01 13.79
C ILE A 79 -2.09 19.52 13.98
N GLU A 80 -3.33 19.09 14.18
CA GLU A 80 -3.71 17.69 14.30
C GLU A 80 -4.23 17.23 12.93
N ALA A 81 -3.42 16.45 12.22
CA ALA A 81 -3.71 15.90 10.92
C ALA A 81 -4.23 14.47 11.03
N GLN A 82 -5.35 14.19 10.41
CA GLN A 82 -5.85 12.84 10.28
C GLN A 82 -5.67 12.38 8.83
N HIS A 83 -5.13 11.17 8.67
CA HIS A 83 -4.96 10.54 7.37
C HIS A 83 -5.95 9.40 7.25
N THR A 84 -6.69 9.38 6.16
CA THR A 84 -7.49 8.22 5.82
C THR A 84 -6.58 7.12 5.29
N PHE A 85 -6.77 5.91 5.76
CA PHE A 85 -6.13 4.75 5.13
C PHE A 85 -6.79 4.52 3.76
N SER A 86 -5.99 4.57 2.70
CA SER A 86 -6.44 4.10 1.39
C SER A 86 -6.33 2.58 1.36
N SER A 87 -7.46 1.90 1.22
CA SER A 87 -7.49 0.44 1.04
C SER A 87 -6.90 -0.01 -0.31
N SER A 88 -6.44 0.94 -1.14
CA SER A 88 -5.80 0.62 -2.43
C SER A 88 -4.50 -0.20 -2.29
N ASP A 89 -3.87 -0.18 -1.11
CA ASP A 89 -2.63 -0.92 -0.83
C ASP A 89 -2.87 -2.24 -0.06
N ALA A 90 -4.11 -2.57 0.25
CA ALA A 90 -4.46 -3.80 0.95
C ALA A 90 -5.62 -4.52 0.27
N VAL A 91 -5.47 -5.83 0.10
CA VAL A 91 -6.58 -6.68 -0.35
C VAL A 91 -7.48 -6.97 0.86
N PRO A 92 -8.78 -6.66 0.81
CA PRO A 92 -9.71 -7.01 1.89
C PRO A 92 -9.69 -8.52 2.19
N SER A 93 -9.95 -8.89 3.43
CA SER A 93 -10.06 -10.32 3.84
C SER A 93 -11.18 -11.08 3.11
N THR A 94 -12.15 -10.36 2.55
CA THR A 94 -13.22 -10.89 1.69
C THR A 94 -12.80 -11.12 0.25
N GLY A 95 -11.55 -10.79 -0.11
CA GLY A 95 -11.01 -10.85 -1.46
C GLY A 95 -11.10 -9.52 -2.20
N GLY A 96 -10.42 -9.42 -3.32
CA GLY A 96 -10.36 -8.22 -4.15
C GLY A 96 -9.74 -8.50 -5.50
N THR A 97 -9.79 -7.53 -6.40
CA THR A 97 -9.19 -7.59 -7.73
C THR A 97 -8.04 -6.59 -7.82
N PHE A 98 -6.90 -7.05 -8.30
CA PHE A 98 -5.80 -6.18 -8.69
C PHE A 98 -5.98 -5.75 -10.14
N SER A 99 -5.91 -4.46 -10.42
CA SER A 99 -5.99 -3.92 -11.78
C SER A 99 -4.64 -3.88 -12.51
N GLY A 100 -3.56 -4.21 -11.82
CA GLY A 100 -2.19 -4.23 -12.33
C GLY A 100 -1.43 -5.49 -11.93
N ASN A 101 -0.18 -5.58 -12.35
CA ASN A 101 0.69 -6.69 -12.01
C ASN A 101 1.01 -6.71 -10.51
N VAL A 102 1.01 -7.91 -9.94
CA VAL A 102 1.42 -8.14 -8.54
C VAL A 102 2.74 -8.89 -8.54
N SER A 103 3.74 -8.32 -7.90
CA SER A 103 5.04 -8.97 -7.65
C SER A 103 5.08 -9.46 -6.20
N PHE A 104 5.46 -10.71 -6.02
CA PHE A 104 5.68 -11.28 -4.69
C PHE A 104 7.17 -11.23 -4.27
N GLY A 105 8.04 -10.67 -5.12
CA GLY A 105 9.47 -10.44 -4.80
C GLY A 105 10.19 -11.71 -4.36
N ASP A 106 10.09 -12.79 -5.13
CA ASP A 106 10.68 -14.12 -4.87
C ASP A 106 10.18 -14.82 -3.58
N ASN A 107 9.10 -14.33 -3.00
CA ASN A 107 8.46 -14.98 -1.85
C ASN A 107 7.51 -16.08 -2.29
N ASN A 108 7.36 -17.09 -1.43
CA ASN A 108 6.44 -18.19 -1.67
C ASN A 108 4.97 -17.78 -1.49
N ILE A 109 4.10 -18.31 -2.36
CA ILE A 109 2.66 -18.28 -2.16
C ILE A 109 2.27 -19.63 -1.53
N THR A 110 1.74 -19.61 -0.31
CA THR A 110 1.38 -20.80 0.46
C THR A 110 -0.12 -20.87 0.71
N ASN A 111 -0.63 -22.07 0.99
CA ASN A 111 -2.05 -22.32 1.31
C ASN A 111 -3.03 -21.86 0.23
N VAL A 112 -2.66 -22.04 -1.03
CA VAL A 112 -3.52 -21.71 -2.16
C VAL A 112 -4.39 -22.91 -2.48
N GLY A 113 -5.71 -22.75 -2.45
CA GLY A 113 -6.66 -23.82 -2.74
C GLY A 113 -6.67 -24.19 -4.23
N SER A 114 -6.86 -23.20 -5.10
CA SER A 114 -6.78 -23.35 -6.55
C SER A 114 -6.32 -22.08 -7.21
N ILE A 115 -5.61 -22.21 -8.32
CA ILE A 115 -5.17 -21.09 -9.16
C ILE A 115 -5.65 -21.36 -10.59
N ALA A 116 -6.45 -20.41 -11.14
CA ALA A 116 -6.80 -20.40 -12.55
C ALA A 116 -5.85 -19.42 -13.27
N LEU A 117 -5.09 -19.92 -14.22
CA LEU A 117 -4.09 -19.16 -14.97
C LEU A 117 -4.25 -19.37 -16.47
N ASP A 118 -4.08 -18.31 -17.24
CA ASP A 118 -4.00 -18.38 -18.71
C ASP A 118 -2.65 -18.94 -19.16
N SER A 119 -1.58 -18.61 -18.43
CA SER A 119 -0.24 -19.11 -18.71
C SER A 119 0.64 -19.11 -17.46
N ILE A 120 1.65 -19.97 -17.46
CA ILE A 120 2.73 -20.00 -16.49
C ILE A 120 4.03 -19.94 -17.26
N SER A 121 4.89 -18.98 -16.96
CA SER A 121 6.24 -18.88 -17.54
C SER A 121 7.28 -18.77 -16.42
N ALA A 122 8.43 -19.39 -16.61
CA ALA A 122 9.57 -19.20 -15.74
C ALA A 122 10.27 -17.87 -16.09
N ASP A 123 10.74 -17.14 -15.08
CA ASP A 123 11.70 -16.05 -15.24
C ASP A 123 13.16 -16.55 -15.28
N GLY A 124 13.37 -17.82 -14.88
CA GLY A 124 14.61 -18.56 -14.97
C GLY A 124 14.60 -19.61 -16.09
N THR A 125 15.34 -20.70 -15.88
CA THR A 125 15.54 -21.75 -16.90
C THR A 125 14.44 -22.80 -16.92
N GLU A 126 13.70 -22.98 -15.81
CA GLU A 126 12.72 -24.08 -15.69
C GLU A 126 11.58 -23.77 -14.72
N ILE A 127 10.48 -24.48 -14.89
CA ILE A 127 9.39 -24.56 -13.92
C ILE A 127 9.43 -25.97 -13.35
N THR A 128 9.68 -26.12 -12.05
CA THR A 128 9.71 -27.40 -11.37
C THR A 128 8.36 -27.71 -10.74
N ILE A 129 7.81 -28.89 -11.08
CA ILE A 129 6.62 -29.44 -10.43
C ILE A 129 7.07 -30.68 -9.65
N SER A 130 7.09 -30.57 -8.31
CA SER A 130 7.60 -31.64 -7.43
C SER A 130 6.55 -32.67 -6.98
N SER A 131 5.33 -32.57 -7.51
CA SER A 131 4.25 -33.55 -7.29
C SER A 131 3.75 -34.08 -8.61
N ASP A 132 2.92 -35.14 -8.56
CA ASP A 132 2.25 -35.66 -9.73
C ASP A 132 1.36 -34.58 -10.37
N MET A 133 1.40 -34.51 -11.69
CA MET A 133 0.55 -33.61 -12.47
C MET A 133 -0.57 -34.45 -13.11
N GLU A 134 -1.79 -34.26 -12.60
CA GLU A 134 -2.99 -34.89 -13.15
C GLU A 134 -3.70 -33.95 -14.13
N THR A 135 -4.09 -34.51 -15.29
CA THR A 135 -4.94 -33.79 -16.24
C THR A 135 -6.38 -34.22 -16.10
N ALA A 136 -7.32 -33.28 -16.20
CA ALA A 136 -8.73 -33.59 -16.24
C ALA A 136 -9.07 -34.52 -17.45
N THR A 137 -10.13 -35.30 -17.33
CA THR A 137 -10.59 -36.20 -18.39
C THR A 137 -10.69 -35.49 -19.74
N ASN A 138 -10.14 -36.08 -20.77
CA ASN A 138 -10.07 -35.55 -22.14
C ASN A 138 -9.21 -34.29 -22.33
N LYS A 139 -8.33 -33.97 -21.36
CA LYS A 139 -7.31 -32.95 -21.49
C LYS A 139 -5.94 -33.57 -21.66
N LYS A 140 -5.02 -32.85 -22.26
CA LYS A 140 -3.66 -33.34 -22.55
C LYS A 140 -2.65 -32.31 -22.12
N VAL A 141 -1.51 -32.78 -21.61
CA VAL A 141 -0.29 -31.96 -21.54
C VAL A 141 0.35 -32.03 -22.93
N GLN A 142 0.46 -30.88 -23.59
CA GLN A 142 1.07 -30.80 -24.91
C GLN A 142 2.35 -29.98 -24.85
N GLN A 143 3.40 -30.47 -25.48
CA GLN A 143 4.63 -29.73 -25.71
C GLN A 143 4.68 -29.29 -27.17
N LYS A 144 4.81 -27.98 -27.39
CA LYS A 144 4.93 -27.42 -28.73
C LYS A 144 6.39 -27.56 -29.21
N GLY A 145 6.62 -28.43 -30.19
CA GLY A 145 7.91 -28.52 -30.92
C GLY A 145 8.92 -29.52 -30.41
N ALA A 146 8.71 -30.20 -29.29
CA ALA A 146 9.54 -31.31 -28.82
C ALA A 146 8.71 -32.35 -28.08
N PHE A 147 9.22 -33.55 -27.97
CA PHE A 147 8.50 -34.68 -27.39
C PHE A 147 8.75 -34.78 -25.89
N MET A 148 7.66 -34.83 -25.09
CA MET A 148 7.78 -35.14 -23.66
C MET A 148 8.06 -36.63 -23.48
N GLN A 149 9.30 -36.97 -23.31
CA GLN A 149 9.72 -38.36 -23.18
C GLN A 149 10.40 -38.62 -21.86
N SER A 150 9.81 -39.42 -20.99
CA SER A 150 10.54 -40.04 -19.89
C SER A 150 11.13 -41.35 -20.32
N SER A 151 12.22 -41.80 -19.74
CA SER A 151 12.90 -43.07 -20.02
C SER A 151 11.98 -44.30 -19.85
N THR A 152 10.94 -44.18 -19.02
CA THR A 152 9.93 -45.21 -18.79
C THR A 152 8.92 -45.31 -19.93
N HIS A 153 8.68 -44.24 -20.67
CA HIS A 153 7.70 -44.23 -21.76
C HIS A 153 8.27 -44.87 -23.05
N GLN A 154 9.60 -44.85 -23.23
CA GLN A 154 10.26 -45.46 -24.37
C GLN A 154 10.12 -46.99 -24.38
N SER A 155 10.12 -47.63 -23.22
CA SER A 155 9.99 -49.09 -23.13
C SER A 155 8.59 -49.59 -23.46
N LEU A 156 7.56 -48.76 -23.29
CA LEU A 156 6.17 -49.16 -23.57
C LEU A 156 5.81 -49.00 -25.05
N VAL A 157 6.45 -48.11 -25.78
CA VAL A 157 6.17 -47.86 -27.22
C VAL A 157 6.96 -48.82 -28.12
N LEU A 158 8.09 -49.35 -27.67
CA LEU A 158 8.96 -50.24 -28.45
C LEU A 158 8.80 -51.73 -28.12
N GLY A 159 7.93 -52.08 -27.17
CA GLY A 159 7.69 -53.44 -26.70
C GLY A 159 6.39 -54.09 -27.21
N GLY A 160 5.89 -53.66 -28.36
CA GLY A 160 4.75 -54.27 -29.05
C GLY A 160 5.14 -55.02 -30.31
#